data_337e45c6411f8dd49d78f491e19ea961
#
_entry.id   337e45c6411f8dd49d78f491e19ea961
#
_cell.length_a   1.000
_cell.length_b   1.000
_cell.length_c   1.000
_cell.angle_alpha   90.00
_cell.angle_beta   90.00
_cell.angle_gamma   90.00
#
_symmetry.space_group_name_H-M   'P 1'
#
loop_
_entity.id
_entity.type
_entity.pdbx_description
1 polymer ?
#
loop_
_entity_poly.entity_id
_entity_poly.type
_entity_poly.pdbx_seq_one_letter_code
_entity_poly.pdbx_strand_id
1 'polypeptide(L)'
;MNSWLRENLVCPRDKKKLQDKENYLVCSENHRYPVVGDVPVMLLDEIEPNHHYITETLEDVADNQSPAAAKNGGAAGGAIDEFVQDEVPHTCGNLYFPIRYKLTRYPIPELRLPGGDGKRFLDVGCNWGRWTVAAALKGYQPVGIDPSLKAVFAARNVSRQMGAATEFVVADTRYLPFADSCFDVAFSYLVLQSFSKENAKISLQEIARSVKADGKILIQMPNKFGARSFYQQARRGFSKGEDFDIRYWSPTELMKTFTENFGETKITADCFFGLGLQKNDIDLLPARFKTVIHSSEFLRRASVKMPWLVNVADSVYLESINRK
;
A
#
# COMPACT_ATOMS: atom_id res chain seq x y z
N MET A 1 -8.24 -12.71 13.11
CA MET A 1 -7.21 -13.36 12.26
C MET A 1 -7.70 -14.74 11.82
N ASN A 2 -7.73 -15.03 10.50
CA ASN A 2 -8.17 -16.33 9.97
C ASN A 2 -7.05 -17.40 10.06
N SER A 3 -7.40 -18.68 9.84
CA SER A 3 -6.45 -19.80 9.95
C SER A 3 -5.28 -19.70 8.98
N TRP A 4 -5.56 -19.28 7.72
CA TRP A 4 -4.52 -19.16 6.71
C TRP A 4 -3.48 -18.09 7.10
N LEU A 5 -3.92 -16.91 7.55
CA LEU A 5 -3.00 -15.84 7.98
C LEU A 5 -2.14 -16.34 9.14
N ARG A 6 -2.76 -17.01 10.13
CA ARG A 6 -2.05 -17.56 11.28
C ARG A 6 -0.97 -18.58 10.90
N GLU A 7 -1.24 -19.45 9.95
CA GLU A 7 -0.32 -20.47 9.47
C GLU A 7 0.85 -19.90 8.67
N ASN A 8 0.64 -18.75 8.03
CA ASN A 8 1.62 -18.10 7.15
C ASN A 8 2.33 -16.91 7.77
N LEU A 9 1.95 -16.48 8.99
CA LEU A 9 2.72 -15.51 9.74
C LEU A 9 3.98 -16.17 10.31
N VAL A 10 5.10 -15.46 10.16
CA VAL A 10 6.41 -15.84 10.69
C VAL A 10 7.05 -14.66 11.41
N CYS A 11 8.02 -14.94 12.25
CA CYS A 11 8.83 -13.91 12.88
C CYS A 11 9.54 -13.04 11.82
N PRO A 12 9.37 -11.73 11.82
CA PRO A 12 10.02 -10.86 10.82
C PRO A 12 11.55 -10.83 10.93
N ARG A 13 12.13 -11.21 12.09
CA ARG A 13 13.59 -11.27 12.32
C ARG A 13 14.25 -12.48 11.69
N ASP A 14 13.71 -13.67 11.98
CA ASP A 14 14.36 -14.95 11.69
C ASP A 14 13.51 -15.91 10.84
N LYS A 15 12.30 -15.46 10.44
CA LYS A 15 11.33 -16.20 9.63
C LYS A 15 10.87 -17.54 10.27
N LYS A 16 11.10 -17.73 11.57
CA LYS A 16 10.62 -18.90 12.30
C LYS A 16 9.12 -18.82 12.57
N LYS A 17 8.51 -20.00 12.73
CA LYS A 17 7.08 -20.12 13.06
C LYS A 17 6.76 -19.46 14.39
N LEU A 18 5.55 -18.93 14.47
CA LEU A 18 5.00 -18.27 15.64
C LEU A 18 4.00 -19.16 16.36
N GLN A 19 3.96 -19.04 17.68
CA GLN A 19 2.98 -19.68 18.56
C GLN A 19 2.20 -18.59 19.30
N ASP A 20 0.93 -18.85 19.56
CA ASP A 20 0.12 -17.94 20.36
C ASP A 20 0.44 -18.14 21.84
N LYS A 21 0.70 -17.03 22.52
CA LYS A 21 0.85 -16.98 23.97
C LYS A 21 0.08 -15.76 24.50
N GLU A 22 -1.12 -15.98 25.01
CA GLU A 22 -2.00 -14.90 25.48
C GLU A 22 -2.28 -13.86 24.37
N ASN A 23 -1.81 -12.63 24.56
CA ASN A 23 -1.97 -11.53 23.60
C ASN A 23 -0.71 -11.33 22.73
N TYR A 24 0.13 -12.34 22.57
CA TYR A 24 1.37 -12.27 21.80
C TYR A 24 1.50 -13.43 20.82
N LEU A 25 2.17 -13.16 19.71
CA LEU A 25 2.77 -14.17 18.84
C LEU A 25 4.26 -14.30 19.22
N VAL A 26 4.74 -15.51 19.46
CA VAL A 26 6.10 -15.74 19.98
C VAL A 26 6.81 -16.80 19.14
N CYS A 27 8.03 -16.52 18.68
CA CYS A 27 8.86 -17.52 17.98
C CYS A 27 9.73 -18.36 18.94
N SER A 28 10.42 -19.36 18.42
CA SER A 28 11.31 -20.23 19.20
C SER A 28 12.49 -19.50 19.85
N GLU A 29 12.91 -18.36 19.31
CA GLU A 29 13.96 -17.48 19.87
C GLU A 29 13.40 -16.47 20.89
N ASN A 30 12.12 -16.64 21.29
CA ASN A 30 11.42 -15.80 22.25
C ASN A 30 11.21 -14.33 21.79
N HIS A 31 11.29 -14.03 20.49
CA HIS A 31 10.83 -12.74 19.96
C HIS A 31 9.31 -12.67 20.09
N ARG A 32 8.81 -11.55 20.60
CA ARG A 32 7.40 -11.37 20.96
C ARG A 32 6.77 -10.24 20.15
N TYR A 33 5.59 -10.50 19.62
CA TYR A 33 4.82 -9.57 18.80
C TYR A 33 3.42 -9.45 19.37
N PRO A 34 2.99 -8.27 19.86
CA PRO A 34 1.69 -8.12 20.48
C PRO A 34 0.57 -8.25 19.46
N VAL A 35 -0.60 -8.72 19.94
CA VAL A 35 -1.84 -8.74 19.17
C VAL A 35 -2.80 -7.77 19.83
N VAL A 36 -3.11 -6.66 19.12
CA VAL A 36 -3.96 -5.58 19.62
C VAL A 36 -5.30 -5.60 18.89
N GLY A 37 -6.40 -5.88 19.59
CA GLY A 37 -7.73 -5.96 18.98
C GLY A 37 -7.79 -6.91 17.77
N ASP A 38 -7.20 -8.11 17.89
CA ASP A 38 -7.06 -9.14 16.85
C ASP A 38 -6.13 -8.75 15.67
N VAL A 39 -5.39 -7.67 15.75
CA VAL A 39 -4.38 -7.27 14.77
C VAL A 39 -2.99 -7.61 15.29
N PRO A 40 -2.21 -8.45 14.58
CA PRO A 40 -0.81 -8.68 14.91
C PRO A 40 0.03 -7.42 14.63
N VAL A 41 0.85 -7.01 15.62
CA VAL A 41 1.81 -5.91 15.45
C VAL A 41 3.20 -6.51 15.31
N MET A 42 3.68 -6.60 14.07
CA MET A 42 4.89 -7.34 13.69
C MET A 42 6.07 -6.40 13.37
N LEU A 43 6.15 -5.27 14.09
CA LEU A 43 7.24 -4.30 13.95
C LEU A 43 8.48 -4.74 14.73
N LEU A 44 9.63 -4.26 14.30
CA LEU A 44 10.92 -4.45 14.96
C LEU A 44 11.32 -3.15 15.69
N ASP A 45 11.51 -3.22 16.97
CA ASP A 45 11.83 -2.09 17.85
C ASP A 45 13.30 -1.65 17.81
N GLU A 46 14.20 -2.54 17.37
CA GLU A 46 15.64 -2.28 17.27
C GLU A 46 16.08 -1.73 15.91
N ILE A 47 15.18 -1.64 14.93
CA ILE A 47 15.49 -1.16 13.57
C ILE A 47 15.15 0.32 13.46
N GLU A 48 16.06 1.10 12.89
CA GLU A 48 15.81 2.51 12.61
C GLU A 48 14.51 2.68 11.79
N PRO A 49 13.52 3.40 12.34
CA PRO A 49 12.26 3.63 11.65
C PRO A 49 12.49 4.37 10.33
N ASN A 50 11.91 3.87 9.25
CA ASN A 50 11.88 4.61 7.98
C ASN A 50 10.66 5.54 7.88
N HIS A 51 9.81 5.53 8.92
CA HIS A 51 8.56 6.28 8.99
C HIS A 51 8.15 6.53 10.45
N HIS A 52 7.70 7.76 10.76
CA HIS A 52 7.26 8.13 12.12
C HIS A 52 6.10 7.25 12.65
N TYR A 53 5.23 6.70 11.77
CA TYR A 53 4.17 5.79 12.19
C TYR A 53 4.67 4.51 12.86
N ILE A 54 5.90 4.07 12.56
CA ILE A 54 6.52 2.94 13.28
C ILE A 54 6.73 3.32 14.74
N THR A 55 7.34 4.48 14.99
CA THR A 55 7.59 5.00 16.34
C THR A 55 6.28 5.21 17.09
N GLU A 56 5.31 5.90 16.50
CA GLU A 56 3.99 6.11 17.12
C GLU A 56 3.30 4.79 17.47
N THR A 57 3.36 3.81 16.57
CA THR A 57 2.73 2.50 16.83
C THR A 57 3.42 1.77 17.98
N LEU A 58 4.76 1.79 18.03
CA LEU A 58 5.50 1.14 19.12
C LEU A 58 5.22 1.83 20.47
N GLU A 59 5.13 3.14 20.50
CA GLU A 59 4.74 3.92 21.68
C GLU A 59 3.30 3.60 22.12
N ASP A 60 2.32 3.64 21.20
CA ASP A 60 0.91 3.29 21.47
C ASP A 60 0.78 1.88 22.08
N VAL A 61 1.58 0.93 21.60
CA VAL A 61 1.59 -0.45 22.10
C VAL A 61 2.26 -0.55 23.47
N ALA A 62 3.39 0.13 23.69
CA ALA A 62 4.11 0.12 24.97
C ALA A 62 3.27 0.71 26.11
N ASP A 63 2.51 1.75 25.84
CA ASP A 63 1.63 2.43 26.81
C ASP A 63 0.30 1.70 27.04
N ASN A 64 0.08 0.51 26.48
CA ASN A 64 -1.21 -0.19 26.45
C ASN A 64 -2.37 0.70 25.97
N GLN A 65 -2.07 1.74 25.23
CA GLN A 65 -3.05 2.60 24.62
C GLN A 65 -3.60 1.90 23.36
N SER A 66 -4.71 1.17 23.52
CA SER A 66 -5.49 0.82 22.33
C SER A 66 -5.96 2.12 21.69
N PRO A 67 -5.63 2.40 20.42
CA PRO A 67 -6.11 3.61 19.75
C PRO A 67 -7.62 3.78 19.95
N ALA A 68 -8.10 5.00 20.08
CA ALA A 68 -9.53 5.28 20.24
C ALA A 68 -10.39 4.59 19.17
N ALA A 69 -9.83 4.37 17.97
CA ALA A 69 -10.42 3.58 16.90
C ALA A 69 -10.68 2.11 17.27
N ALA A 70 -9.89 1.52 18.19
CA ALA A 70 -10.14 0.16 18.67
C ALA A 70 -11.31 0.10 19.67
N LYS A 71 -11.55 1.20 20.43
CA LYS A 71 -12.63 1.30 21.40
C LYS A 71 -13.97 1.69 20.74
N ASN A 72 -13.93 2.41 19.64
CA ASN A 72 -15.12 2.80 18.87
C ASN A 72 -15.38 1.72 17.81
N GLY A 73 -15.90 0.59 18.23
CA GLY A 73 -16.39 -0.46 17.34
C GLY A 73 -17.51 0.04 16.42
N GLY A 74 -17.12 0.65 15.31
CA GLY A 74 -18.00 1.12 14.25
C GLY A 74 -18.67 2.45 14.56
N ALA A 75 -18.48 3.44 13.70
CA ALA A 75 -19.38 4.58 13.64
C ALA A 75 -20.81 4.03 13.50
N ALA A 76 -21.66 4.26 14.47
CA ALA A 76 -23.06 3.87 14.40
C ALA A 76 -23.69 4.54 13.17
N GLY A 77 -24.21 3.72 12.22
CA GLY A 77 -25.05 4.24 11.16
C GLY A 77 -24.35 4.82 9.93
N GLY A 78 -23.34 4.13 9.32
CA GLY A 78 -22.93 4.45 7.95
C GLY A 78 -22.07 5.72 7.74
N ALA A 79 -21.63 6.39 8.79
CA ALA A 79 -20.74 7.53 8.67
C ALA A 79 -19.34 7.11 8.20
N ILE A 80 -18.71 7.94 7.35
CA ILE A 80 -17.33 7.73 6.89
C ILE A 80 -16.39 7.85 8.10
N ASP A 81 -15.47 6.89 8.21
CA ASP A 81 -14.45 6.86 9.27
C ASP A 81 -13.66 8.17 9.30
N GLU A 82 -13.46 8.74 10.51
CA GLU A 82 -12.84 10.05 10.70
C GLU A 82 -11.37 10.05 10.23
N PHE A 83 -10.63 8.98 10.51
CA PHE A 83 -9.27 8.82 10.02
C PHE A 83 -9.20 8.87 8.49
N VAL A 84 -10.15 8.22 7.80
CA VAL A 84 -10.23 8.25 6.34
C VAL A 84 -10.56 9.64 5.83
N GLN A 85 -11.45 10.37 6.49
CA GLN A 85 -11.78 11.76 6.14
C GLN A 85 -10.54 12.65 6.16
N ASP A 86 -9.64 12.41 7.12
CA ASP A 86 -8.38 13.14 7.28
C ASP A 86 -7.34 12.71 6.24
N GLU A 87 -7.15 11.40 6.07
CA GLU A 87 -6.08 10.80 5.27
C GLU A 87 -6.34 10.76 3.76
N VAL A 88 -7.56 11.00 3.30
CA VAL A 88 -7.92 10.88 1.88
C VAL A 88 -7.03 11.68 0.93
N PRO A 89 -6.56 12.92 1.22
CA PRO A 89 -5.67 13.65 0.32
C PRO A 89 -4.27 13.04 0.23
N HIS A 90 -3.81 12.42 1.32
CA HIS A 90 -2.48 11.82 1.40
C HIS A 90 -2.43 10.48 0.67
N THR A 91 -3.51 9.72 0.68
CA THR A 91 -3.61 8.38 0.08
C THR A 91 -4.20 8.36 -1.33
N CYS A 92 -5.00 9.38 -1.70
CA CYS A 92 -5.66 9.47 -2.99
C CYS A 92 -5.06 10.55 -3.91
N GLY A 93 -4.20 11.42 -3.37
CA GLY A 93 -3.52 12.47 -4.10
C GLY A 93 -4.10 13.86 -3.92
N ASN A 94 -3.35 14.87 -4.34
CA ASN A 94 -3.60 16.29 -4.03
C ASN A 94 -4.97 16.83 -4.51
N LEU A 95 -5.60 16.22 -5.51
CA LEU A 95 -6.93 16.65 -5.96
C LEU A 95 -8.03 16.37 -4.93
N TYR A 96 -7.75 15.56 -3.93
CA TYR A 96 -8.71 15.22 -2.87
C TYR A 96 -8.70 16.19 -1.68
N PHE A 97 -7.75 17.14 -1.58
CA PHE A 97 -7.74 18.15 -0.52
C PHE A 97 -9.07 18.91 -0.37
N PRO A 98 -9.76 19.35 -1.44
CA PRO A 98 -11.03 20.08 -1.30
C PRO A 98 -12.18 19.26 -0.73
N ILE A 99 -12.07 17.94 -0.70
CA ILE A 99 -13.11 17.03 -0.19
C ILE A 99 -12.72 16.36 1.13
N ARG A 100 -11.59 16.75 1.73
CA ARG A 100 -11.21 16.37 3.09
C ARG A 100 -12.33 16.76 4.04
N TYR A 101 -12.75 15.85 4.93
CA TYR A 101 -13.91 15.98 5.82
C TYR A 101 -15.29 16.18 5.13
N LYS A 102 -15.38 15.90 3.82
CA LYS A 102 -16.61 16.05 3.04
C LYS A 102 -16.93 14.80 2.21
N LEU A 103 -16.30 13.69 2.51
CA LEU A 103 -16.59 12.44 1.84
C LEU A 103 -18.03 11.98 2.08
N THR A 104 -18.73 11.63 1.02
CA THR A 104 -20.06 11.03 1.05
C THR A 104 -20.03 9.52 0.88
N ARG A 105 -18.91 8.98 0.39
CA ARG A 105 -18.62 7.56 0.27
C ARG A 105 -17.10 7.34 0.30
N TYR A 106 -16.67 6.12 0.57
CA TYR A 106 -15.27 5.76 0.45
C TYR A 106 -14.81 5.78 -1.03
N PRO A 107 -13.66 6.41 -1.36
CA PRO A 107 -13.10 6.42 -2.71
C PRO A 107 -12.38 5.09 -2.99
N ILE A 108 -13.14 4.02 -3.26
CA ILE A 108 -12.60 2.70 -3.58
C ILE A 108 -12.21 2.66 -5.06
N PRO A 109 -10.93 2.40 -5.38
CA PRO A 109 -10.42 2.45 -6.74
C PRO A 109 -10.81 1.22 -7.57
N GLU A 110 -10.67 1.33 -8.88
CA GLU A 110 -10.72 0.17 -9.77
C GLU A 110 -9.35 -0.52 -9.79
N LEU A 111 -9.27 -1.71 -9.23
CA LEU A 111 -8.07 -2.53 -9.27
C LEU A 111 -7.83 -3.04 -10.70
N ARG A 112 -6.69 -2.68 -11.31
CA ARG A 112 -6.34 -3.03 -12.70
C ARG A 112 -5.68 -4.41 -12.80
N LEU A 113 -6.34 -5.42 -12.23
CA LEU A 113 -5.98 -6.82 -12.28
C LEU A 113 -7.19 -7.64 -12.72
N PRO A 114 -7.03 -8.86 -13.23
CA PRO A 114 -8.14 -9.79 -13.49
C PRO A 114 -8.96 -10.09 -12.25
N GLY A 115 -10.03 -10.86 -12.36
CA GLY A 115 -10.75 -11.45 -11.23
C GLY A 115 -9.83 -12.26 -10.33
N GLY A 116 -10.08 -12.19 -9.02
CA GLY A 116 -9.19 -12.79 -8.03
C GLY A 116 -9.29 -14.31 -7.93
N ASP A 117 -10.49 -14.87 -8.16
CA ASP A 117 -10.77 -16.30 -8.09
C ASP A 117 -10.23 -16.98 -6.81
N GLY A 118 -10.33 -16.26 -5.68
CA GLY A 118 -9.84 -16.71 -4.39
C GLY A 118 -8.32 -16.66 -4.18
N LYS A 119 -7.56 -16.10 -5.11
CA LYS A 119 -6.10 -15.94 -4.99
C LYS A 119 -5.70 -15.08 -3.81
N ARG A 120 -4.59 -15.42 -3.15
CA ARG A 120 -4.00 -14.65 -2.05
C ARG A 120 -3.34 -13.40 -2.56
N PHE A 121 -3.70 -12.27 -1.96
CA PHE A 121 -3.28 -10.94 -2.38
C PHE A 121 -2.62 -10.19 -1.21
N LEU A 122 -1.41 -9.68 -1.41
CA LEU A 122 -0.71 -8.84 -0.46
C LEU A 122 -0.81 -7.38 -0.89
N ASP A 123 -1.42 -6.53 -0.06
CA ASP A 123 -1.47 -5.08 -0.23
C ASP A 123 -0.42 -4.42 0.67
N VAL A 124 0.67 -3.95 0.07
CA VAL A 124 1.83 -3.39 0.77
C VAL A 124 1.67 -1.89 0.96
N GLY A 125 1.56 -1.43 2.21
CA GLY A 125 1.26 -0.05 2.57
C GLY A 125 -0.21 0.28 2.33
N CYS A 126 -1.10 -0.51 2.95
CA CYS A 126 -2.53 -0.45 2.69
C CYS A 126 -3.22 0.80 3.27
N ASN A 127 -2.59 1.50 4.23
CA ASN A 127 -3.17 2.61 5.00
C ASN A 127 -4.60 2.25 5.46
N TRP A 128 -5.63 3.04 5.16
CA TRP A 128 -7.02 2.75 5.51
C TRP A 128 -7.70 1.67 4.62
N GLY A 129 -6.92 0.88 3.88
CA GLY A 129 -7.36 -0.34 3.20
C GLY A 129 -8.10 -0.16 1.88
N ARG A 130 -7.98 1.00 1.20
CA ARG A 130 -8.73 1.27 -0.04
C ARG A 130 -8.49 0.24 -1.15
N TRP A 131 -7.24 -0.20 -1.32
CA TRP A 131 -6.86 -1.20 -2.32
C TRP A 131 -7.10 -2.62 -1.83
N THR A 132 -6.94 -2.87 -0.52
CA THR A 132 -7.30 -4.14 0.11
C THR A 132 -8.79 -4.43 -0.08
N VAL A 133 -9.66 -3.44 0.16
CA VAL A 133 -11.11 -3.55 -0.08
C VAL A 133 -11.40 -3.75 -1.57
N ALA A 134 -10.76 -2.97 -2.46
CA ALA A 134 -10.92 -3.14 -3.91
C ALA A 134 -10.53 -4.56 -4.38
N ALA A 135 -9.49 -5.16 -3.80
CA ALA A 135 -9.08 -6.52 -4.08
C ALA A 135 -10.11 -7.55 -3.59
N ALA A 136 -10.63 -7.38 -2.37
CA ALA A 136 -11.67 -8.26 -1.83
C ALA A 136 -12.94 -8.23 -2.68
N LEU A 137 -13.42 -7.04 -3.06
CA LEU A 137 -14.59 -6.87 -3.93
C LEU A 137 -14.38 -7.46 -5.34
N LYS A 138 -13.12 -7.66 -5.74
CA LYS A 138 -12.75 -8.30 -7.01
C LYS A 138 -12.51 -9.82 -6.90
N GLY A 139 -12.79 -10.41 -5.73
CA GLY A 139 -12.75 -11.86 -5.50
C GLY A 139 -11.36 -12.38 -5.06
N TYR A 140 -10.43 -11.51 -4.68
CA TYR A 140 -9.19 -11.91 -4.01
C TYR A 140 -9.42 -12.19 -2.53
N GLN A 141 -8.46 -12.87 -1.89
CA GLN A 141 -8.35 -13.02 -0.44
C GLN A 141 -7.18 -12.13 0.05
N PRO A 142 -7.42 -10.84 0.31
CA PRO A 142 -6.35 -9.91 0.57
C PRO A 142 -5.93 -9.87 2.03
N VAL A 143 -4.62 -9.63 2.21
CA VAL A 143 -4.01 -9.20 3.45
C VAL A 143 -3.38 -7.83 3.20
N GLY A 144 -3.81 -6.82 3.96
CA GLY A 144 -3.21 -5.48 3.95
C GLY A 144 -2.16 -5.35 5.04
N ILE A 145 -1.04 -4.72 4.72
CA ILE A 145 -0.04 -4.34 5.73
C ILE A 145 0.23 -2.85 5.72
N ASP A 146 0.39 -2.28 6.89
CA ASP A 146 0.80 -0.89 7.09
C ASP A 146 1.53 -0.76 8.44
N PRO A 147 2.53 0.11 8.60
CA PRO A 147 3.19 0.30 9.89
C PRO A 147 2.33 1.06 10.91
N SER A 148 1.28 1.75 10.49
CA SER A 148 0.38 2.51 11.36
C SER A 148 -0.74 1.63 11.92
N LEU A 149 -0.74 1.42 13.22
CA LEU A 149 -1.83 0.71 13.92
C LEU A 149 -3.17 1.45 13.75
N LYS A 150 -3.15 2.79 13.79
CA LYS A 150 -4.35 3.64 13.59
C LYS A 150 -4.94 3.44 12.19
N ALA A 151 -4.10 3.44 11.17
CA ALA A 151 -4.51 3.20 9.78
C ALA A 151 -5.11 1.80 9.59
N VAL A 152 -4.49 0.78 10.17
CA VAL A 152 -4.97 -0.60 10.11
C VAL A 152 -6.33 -0.77 10.82
N PHE A 153 -6.56 -0.09 11.94
CA PHE A 153 -7.90 -0.09 12.57
C PHE A 153 -8.95 0.59 11.69
N ALA A 154 -8.61 1.72 11.07
CA ALA A 154 -9.49 2.37 10.10
C ALA A 154 -9.78 1.44 8.91
N ALA A 155 -8.76 0.74 8.37
CA ALA A 155 -8.92 -0.24 7.29
C ALA A 155 -9.91 -1.35 7.66
N ARG A 156 -9.84 -1.88 8.88
CA ARG A 156 -10.81 -2.89 9.38
C ARG A 156 -12.24 -2.32 9.47
N ASN A 157 -12.38 -1.07 9.92
CA ASN A 157 -13.68 -0.40 9.98
C ASN A 157 -14.26 -0.23 8.57
N VAL A 158 -13.47 0.29 7.63
CA VAL A 158 -13.87 0.43 6.22
C VAL A 158 -14.28 -0.91 5.63
N SER A 159 -13.47 -1.95 5.82
CA SER A 159 -13.77 -3.30 5.31
C SER A 159 -15.09 -3.84 5.85
N ARG A 160 -15.36 -3.68 7.15
CA ARG A 160 -16.64 -4.07 7.75
C ARG A 160 -17.82 -3.30 7.15
N GLN A 161 -17.70 -1.99 7.01
CA GLN A 161 -18.75 -1.15 6.42
C GLN A 161 -19.00 -1.49 4.95
N MET A 162 -17.97 -1.90 4.22
CA MET A 162 -18.06 -2.31 2.81
C MET A 162 -18.43 -3.79 2.61
N GLY A 163 -18.58 -4.57 3.68
CA GLY A 163 -18.85 -6.01 3.59
C GLY A 163 -17.71 -6.80 2.93
N ALA A 164 -16.47 -6.29 3.00
CA ALA A 164 -15.30 -6.89 2.36
C ALA A 164 -14.58 -7.85 3.33
N ALA A 165 -14.32 -9.08 2.88
CA ALA A 165 -13.55 -10.07 3.64
C ALA A 165 -12.04 -9.78 3.46
N THR A 166 -11.40 -9.25 4.50
CA THR A 166 -10.01 -8.80 4.48
C THR A 166 -9.30 -9.19 5.77
N GLU A 167 -7.98 -9.31 5.71
CA GLU A 167 -7.11 -9.43 6.89
C GLU A 167 -6.10 -8.30 6.91
N PHE A 168 -5.59 -7.94 8.10
CA PHE A 168 -4.64 -6.87 8.27
C PHE A 168 -3.56 -7.23 9.28
N VAL A 169 -2.33 -6.74 9.02
CA VAL A 169 -1.17 -6.89 9.90
C VAL A 169 -0.43 -5.57 9.98
N VAL A 170 -0.03 -5.16 11.16
CA VAL A 170 0.88 -4.02 11.31
C VAL A 170 2.31 -4.50 11.07
N ALA A 171 2.95 -4.01 10.01
CA ALA A 171 4.27 -4.48 9.60
C ALA A 171 5.05 -3.44 8.79
N ASP A 172 6.38 -3.53 8.88
CA ASP A 172 7.29 -2.82 7.99
C ASP A 172 7.57 -3.70 6.76
N THR A 173 7.40 -3.11 5.57
CA THR A 173 7.59 -3.82 4.31
C THR A 173 9.03 -4.31 4.07
N ARG A 174 10.01 -3.74 4.79
CA ARG A 174 11.41 -4.21 4.77
C ARG A 174 11.61 -5.55 5.50
N TYR A 175 10.64 -5.96 6.32
CA TYR A 175 10.72 -7.14 7.18
C TYR A 175 9.37 -7.86 7.21
N LEU A 176 8.86 -8.26 6.04
CA LEU A 176 7.53 -8.87 5.91
C LEU A 176 7.40 -10.11 6.81
N PRO A 177 6.37 -10.15 7.67
CA PRO A 177 6.17 -11.25 8.60
C PRO A 177 5.44 -12.44 7.97
N PHE A 178 5.77 -12.78 6.73
CA PHE A 178 5.12 -13.87 6.00
C PHE A 178 6.11 -14.94 5.58
N ALA A 179 5.62 -16.17 5.51
CA ALA A 179 6.34 -17.29 4.96
C ALA A 179 6.69 -17.06 3.48
N ASP A 180 7.69 -17.77 3.00
CA ASP A 180 8.07 -17.73 1.59
C ASP A 180 6.94 -18.25 0.70
N SER A 181 6.76 -17.65 -0.46
CA SER A 181 5.88 -18.15 -1.52
C SER A 181 4.42 -18.39 -1.07
N CYS A 182 3.87 -17.54 -0.20
CA CYS A 182 2.51 -17.70 0.31
C CYS A 182 1.45 -16.84 -0.42
N PHE A 183 1.86 -15.82 -1.19
CA PHE A 183 0.94 -14.98 -1.97
C PHE A 183 0.98 -15.28 -3.47
N ASP A 184 -0.16 -15.18 -4.13
CA ASP A 184 -0.28 -15.28 -5.59
C ASP A 184 -0.04 -13.93 -6.27
N VAL A 185 -0.39 -12.84 -5.57
CA VAL A 185 -0.27 -11.46 -6.07
C VAL A 185 0.26 -10.56 -4.96
N ALA A 186 1.22 -9.68 -5.28
CA ALA A 186 1.57 -8.53 -4.45
C ALA A 186 1.26 -7.23 -5.18
N PHE A 187 0.78 -6.26 -4.42
CA PHE A 187 0.40 -4.94 -4.89
C PHE A 187 0.93 -3.86 -3.95
N SER A 188 1.32 -2.72 -4.50
CA SER A 188 1.65 -1.53 -3.72
C SER A 188 1.34 -0.26 -4.50
N TYR A 189 0.79 0.74 -3.82
CA TYR A 189 0.37 1.99 -4.45
C TYR A 189 0.71 3.21 -3.58
N LEU A 190 1.53 4.13 -4.08
CA LEU A 190 1.99 5.35 -3.39
C LEU A 190 2.80 5.07 -2.10
N VAL A 191 3.60 4.01 -2.04
CA VAL A 191 4.34 3.59 -0.84
C VAL A 191 5.86 3.68 -1.03
N LEU A 192 6.42 2.89 -1.95
CA LEU A 192 7.88 2.73 -2.09
C LEU A 192 8.61 4.02 -2.50
N GLN A 193 7.88 5.00 -2.98
CA GLN A 193 8.38 6.34 -3.32
C GLN A 193 8.85 7.15 -2.11
N SER A 194 8.35 6.85 -0.91
CA SER A 194 8.76 7.52 0.33
C SER A 194 10.03 6.90 0.94
N PHE A 195 10.49 5.80 0.40
CA PHE A 195 11.68 5.11 0.90
C PHE A 195 12.96 5.60 0.23
N SER A 196 14.09 5.50 0.93
CA SER A 196 15.38 5.55 0.25
C SER A 196 15.45 4.44 -0.82
N LYS A 197 16.30 4.61 -1.82
CA LYS A 197 16.43 3.57 -2.86
C LYS A 197 16.90 2.23 -2.29
N GLU A 198 17.69 2.27 -1.23
CA GLU A 198 18.19 1.11 -0.50
C GLU A 198 17.03 0.39 0.21
N ASN A 199 16.23 1.11 1.00
CA ASN A 199 15.06 0.57 1.69
C ASN A 199 14.01 0.05 0.72
N ALA A 200 13.79 0.76 -0.41
CA ALA A 200 12.88 0.28 -1.46
C ALA A 200 13.35 -1.06 -2.03
N LYS A 201 14.65 -1.25 -2.27
CA LYS A 201 15.19 -2.54 -2.75
C LYS A 201 15.01 -3.66 -1.74
N ILE A 202 15.26 -3.40 -0.44
CA ILE A 202 15.02 -4.38 0.63
C ILE A 202 13.53 -4.79 0.61
N SER A 203 12.62 -3.82 0.50
CA SER A 203 11.18 -4.10 0.40
C SER A 203 10.82 -4.94 -0.83
N LEU A 204 11.42 -4.66 -2.00
CA LEU A 204 11.20 -5.46 -3.21
C LEU A 204 11.69 -6.91 -3.02
N GLN A 205 12.80 -7.13 -2.33
CA GLN A 205 13.32 -8.48 -2.03
C GLN A 205 12.38 -9.25 -1.10
N GLU A 206 11.83 -8.60 -0.07
CA GLU A 206 10.85 -9.22 0.84
C GLU A 206 9.53 -9.54 0.12
N ILE A 207 9.07 -8.65 -0.78
CA ILE A 207 7.92 -8.91 -1.65
C ILE A 207 8.21 -10.13 -2.53
N ALA A 208 9.37 -10.19 -3.22
CA ALA A 208 9.78 -11.32 -4.05
C ALA A 208 9.80 -12.64 -3.26
N ARG A 209 10.31 -12.60 -2.02
CA ARG A 209 10.35 -13.77 -1.13
C ARG A 209 8.94 -14.28 -0.81
N SER A 210 8.02 -13.37 -0.51
CA SER A 210 6.67 -13.71 -0.05
C SER A 210 5.74 -14.16 -1.19
N VAL A 211 6.02 -13.78 -2.43
CA VAL A 211 5.22 -14.14 -3.61
C VAL A 211 5.69 -15.46 -4.19
N LYS A 212 4.75 -16.30 -4.61
CA LYS A 212 5.02 -17.59 -5.27
C LYS A 212 5.82 -17.42 -6.56
N ALA A 213 6.50 -18.49 -6.98
CA ALA A 213 6.99 -18.57 -8.35
C ALA A 213 5.81 -18.37 -9.33
N ASP A 214 6.05 -17.64 -10.42
CA ASP A 214 5.04 -17.21 -11.40
C ASP A 214 3.91 -16.33 -10.82
N GLY A 215 4.01 -15.91 -9.55
CA GLY A 215 3.09 -14.96 -8.92
C GLY A 215 3.26 -13.55 -9.50
N LYS A 216 2.17 -12.80 -9.50
CA LYS A 216 2.11 -11.47 -10.12
C LYS A 216 2.45 -10.37 -9.12
N ILE A 217 3.25 -9.41 -9.56
CA ILE A 217 3.61 -8.24 -8.77
C ILE A 217 3.22 -6.99 -9.56
N LEU A 218 2.41 -6.12 -8.95
CA LEU A 218 1.96 -4.86 -9.54
C LEU A 218 2.24 -3.71 -8.58
N ILE A 219 3.22 -2.91 -8.88
CA ILE A 219 3.65 -1.80 -8.03
C ILE A 219 3.59 -0.48 -8.79
N GLN A 220 2.94 0.51 -8.18
CA GLN A 220 2.91 1.86 -8.70
C GLN A 220 4.13 2.64 -8.20
N MET A 221 4.74 3.40 -9.11
CA MET A 221 5.87 4.28 -8.81
C MET A 221 5.73 5.64 -9.51
N PRO A 222 6.18 6.75 -8.89
CA PRO A 222 6.25 8.04 -9.54
C PRO A 222 7.40 8.05 -10.57
N ASN A 223 7.13 8.63 -11.73
CA ASN A 223 8.12 8.78 -12.78
C ASN A 223 8.80 10.16 -12.70
N LYS A 224 10.12 10.16 -12.70
CA LYS A 224 10.96 11.36 -12.67
C LYS A 224 10.63 12.38 -13.77
N PHE A 225 10.23 11.92 -14.95
CA PHE A 225 10.00 12.73 -16.15
C PHE A 225 8.55 13.09 -16.38
N GLY A 226 7.62 12.72 -15.50
CA GLY A 226 6.23 13.19 -15.57
C GLY A 226 6.15 14.70 -15.41
N ALA A 227 5.20 15.34 -16.08
CA ALA A 227 5.10 16.81 -16.13
C ALA A 227 4.97 17.43 -14.73
N ARG A 228 4.08 16.89 -13.89
CA ARG A 228 3.90 17.35 -12.51
C ARG A 228 5.05 16.91 -11.60
N SER A 229 5.56 15.72 -11.82
CA SER A 229 6.74 15.21 -11.11
C SER A 229 7.96 16.09 -11.32
N PHE A 230 8.20 16.49 -12.56
CA PHE A 230 9.28 17.42 -12.91
C PHE A 230 9.07 18.81 -12.26
N TYR A 231 7.85 19.34 -12.30
CA TYR A 231 7.51 20.61 -11.65
C TYR A 231 7.79 20.55 -10.11
N GLN A 232 7.43 19.48 -9.43
CA GLN A 232 7.68 19.34 -8.00
C GLN A 232 9.19 19.23 -7.69
N GLN A 233 9.94 18.50 -8.52
CA GLN A 233 11.40 18.45 -8.40
C GLN A 233 12.04 19.82 -8.60
N ALA A 234 11.60 20.57 -9.59
CA ALA A 234 12.10 21.93 -9.85
C ALA A 234 11.80 22.88 -8.67
N ARG A 235 10.60 22.81 -8.07
CA ARG A 235 10.23 23.62 -6.91
C ARG A 235 11.14 23.40 -5.69
N ARG A 236 11.64 22.18 -5.50
CA ARG A 236 12.59 21.86 -4.41
C ARG A 236 14.05 21.91 -4.85
N GLY A 237 14.36 22.58 -5.97
CA GLY A 237 15.73 22.75 -6.46
C GLY A 237 16.42 21.45 -6.84
N PHE A 238 15.68 20.40 -7.23
CA PHE A 238 16.17 19.05 -7.52
C PHE A 238 16.94 18.40 -6.37
N SER A 239 16.73 18.87 -5.13
CA SER A 239 17.32 18.24 -3.95
C SER A 239 16.85 16.79 -3.81
N LYS A 240 17.67 15.95 -3.17
CA LYS A 240 17.24 14.61 -2.77
C LYS A 240 16.11 14.76 -1.76
N GLY A 241 15.08 13.93 -1.90
CA GLY A 241 14.00 13.92 -0.91
C GLY A 241 14.51 13.49 0.46
N GLU A 242 14.06 14.18 1.49
CA GLU A 242 14.26 13.85 2.90
C GLU A 242 12.96 13.31 3.48
N ASP A 243 12.99 12.62 4.60
CA ASP A 243 11.83 12.03 5.28
C ASP A 243 10.83 11.36 4.32
N PHE A 244 9.62 11.91 4.23
CA PHE A 244 8.51 11.44 3.38
C PHE A 244 8.48 12.05 1.99
N ASP A 245 9.47 12.83 1.62
CA ASP A 245 9.54 13.37 0.28
C ASP A 245 9.52 12.26 -0.77
N ILE A 246 8.75 12.48 -1.82
CA ILE A 246 8.69 11.57 -2.96
C ILE A 246 10.07 11.51 -3.62
N ARG A 247 10.63 10.30 -3.67
CA ARG A 247 11.85 9.99 -4.40
C ARG A 247 11.50 9.51 -5.79
N TYR A 248 11.90 10.31 -6.77
CA TYR A 248 11.58 10.03 -8.17
C TYR A 248 12.63 9.12 -8.81
N TRP A 249 12.14 8.14 -9.56
CA TRP A 249 12.96 7.20 -10.32
C TRP A 249 12.72 7.42 -11.82
N SER A 250 13.75 7.26 -12.64
CA SER A 250 13.57 7.21 -14.09
C SER A 250 12.95 5.88 -14.52
N PRO A 251 12.22 5.82 -15.66
CA PRO A 251 11.70 4.56 -16.19
C PRO A 251 12.79 3.50 -16.37
N THR A 252 13.99 3.90 -16.78
CA THR A 252 15.13 2.98 -16.96
C THR A 252 15.60 2.40 -15.63
N GLU A 253 15.71 3.23 -14.57
CA GLU A 253 16.04 2.75 -13.22
C GLU A 253 14.98 1.80 -12.68
N LEU A 254 13.69 2.14 -12.85
CA LEU A 254 12.58 1.30 -12.45
C LEU A 254 12.63 -0.05 -13.15
N MET A 255 12.72 -0.07 -14.48
CA MET A 255 12.80 -1.30 -15.27
C MET A 255 13.97 -2.17 -14.85
N LYS A 256 15.16 -1.58 -14.69
CA LYS A 256 16.36 -2.31 -14.24
C LYS A 256 16.12 -2.93 -12.86
N THR A 257 15.74 -2.12 -11.87
CA THR A 257 15.58 -2.58 -10.49
C THR A 257 14.52 -3.67 -10.36
N PHE A 258 13.38 -3.51 -11.03
CA PHE A 258 12.30 -4.50 -10.97
C PHE A 258 12.66 -5.80 -11.69
N THR A 259 13.32 -5.72 -12.87
CA THR A 259 13.80 -6.90 -13.58
C THR A 259 14.86 -7.67 -12.78
N GLU A 260 15.76 -6.96 -12.09
CA GLU A 260 16.76 -7.60 -11.23
C GLU A 260 16.14 -8.32 -10.01
N ASN A 261 15.04 -7.81 -9.45
CA ASN A 261 14.41 -8.40 -8.27
C ASN A 261 13.37 -9.47 -8.60
N PHE A 262 12.64 -9.35 -9.70
CA PHE A 262 11.49 -10.20 -10.01
C PHE A 262 11.62 -11.00 -11.30
N GLY A 263 12.38 -10.52 -12.28
CA GLY A 263 12.48 -11.08 -13.62
C GLY A 263 11.73 -10.27 -14.66
N GLU A 264 10.90 -10.92 -15.50
CA GLU A 264 10.21 -10.22 -16.58
C GLU A 264 9.29 -9.10 -16.04
N THR A 265 9.58 -7.89 -16.49
CA THR A 265 8.90 -6.67 -16.03
C THR A 265 8.39 -5.87 -17.20
N LYS A 266 7.18 -5.36 -17.07
CA LYS A 266 6.54 -4.44 -18.02
C LYS A 266 6.19 -3.13 -17.30
N ILE A 267 6.44 -2.00 -17.97
CA ILE A 267 6.06 -0.68 -17.47
C ILE A 267 4.86 -0.15 -18.27
N THR A 268 3.87 0.40 -17.57
CA THR A 268 2.66 1.01 -18.16
C THR A 268 2.32 2.31 -17.47
N ALA A 269 1.66 3.23 -18.17
CA ALA A 269 1.19 4.47 -17.53
C ALA A 269 0.04 4.19 -16.56
N ASP A 270 0.14 4.76 -15.35
CA ASP A 270 -0.95 4.79 -14.39
C ASP A 270 -1.78 6.07 -14.55
N CYS A 271 -1.16 7.25 -14.40
CA CYS A 271 -1.84 8.52 -14.61
C CYS A 271 -0.90 9.64 -15.07
N PHE A 272 -1.51 10.71 -15.57
CA PHE A 272 -0.88 11.96 -15.95
C PHE A 272 -1.43 13.10 -15.09
N PHE A 273 -0.69 14.20 -14.96
CA PHE A 273 -1.06 15.42 -14.24
C PHE A 273 -1.21 15.25 -12.71
N GLY A 274 -0.63 14.20 -12.15
CA GLY A 274 -0.63 13.95 -10.71
C GLY A 274 -0.31 12.51 -10.34
N LEU A 275 -0.50 12.19 -9.06
CA LEU A 275 -0.41 10.85 -8.50
C LEU A 275 -1.77 10.50 -7.89
N GLY A 276 -2.18 9.24 -7.98
CA GLY A 276 -3.38 8.74 -7.31
C GLY A 276 -4.72 9.04 -7.98
N LEU A 277 -4.74 9.60 -9.18
CA LEU A 277 -5.97 9.96 -9.88
C LEU A 277 -6.76 8.72 -10.30
N GLN A 278 -8.01 8.62 -9.83
CA GLN A 278 -8.90 7.52 -10.15
C GLN A 278 -10.19 8.00 -10.82
N LYS A 279 -10.55 7.37 -11.94
CA LYS A 279 -11.78 7.71 -12.68
C LYS A 279 -13.04 7.44 -11.84
N ASN A 280 -13.02 6.42 -11.01
CA ASN A 280 -14.15 6.03 -10.16
C ASN A 280 -14.53 7.08 -9.12
N ASP A 281 -13.62 8.03 -8.84
CA ASP A 281 -13.84 9.05 -7.82
C ASP A 281 -14.29 10.40 -8.41
N ILE A 282 -14.54 10.44 -9.73
CA ILE A 282 -14.84 11.68 -10.46
C ILE A 282 -16.06 12.43 -9.90
N ASP A 283 -17.03 11.70 -9.35
CA ASP A 283 -18.26 12.28 -8.79
C ASP A 283 -18.05 12.87 -7.38
N LEU A 284 -16.99 12.45 -6.69
CA LEU A 284 -16.60 13.01 -5.40
C LEU A 284 -15.88 14.35 -5.54
N LEU A 285 -15.25 14.57 -6.68
CA LEU A 285 -14.34 15.70 -6.89
C LEU A 285 -15.04 16.92 -7.50
N PRO A 286 -14.59 18.15 -7.16
CA PRO A 286 -15.09 19.37 -7.77
C PRO A 286 -15.05 19.33 -9.30
N ALA A 287 -16.07 19.92 -9.96
CA ALA A 287 -16.23 19.90 -11.42
C ALA A 287 -14.98 20.33 -12.19
N ARG A 288 -14.21 21.31 -11.66
CA ARG A 288 -12.96 21.79 -12.26
C ARG A 288 -11.89 20.70 -12.43
N PHE A 289 -11.93 19.60 -11.67
CA PHE A 289 -10.97 18.51 -11.75
C PHE A 289 -11.39 17.39 -12.72
N LYS A 290 -12.66 17.37 -13.15
CA LYS A 290 -13.18 16.35 -14.08
C LYS A 290 -12.40 16.31 -15.39
N THR A 291 -12.10 17.50 -15.95
CA THR A 291 -11.30 17.60 -17.18
C THR A 291 -9.91 17.00 -17.01
N VAL A 292 -9.23 17.26 -15.87
CA VAL A 292 -7.90 16.70 -15.60
C VAL A 292 -7.96 15.17 -15.57
N ILE A 293 -8.97 14.59 -14.88
CA ILE A 293 -9.14 13.15 -14.79
C ILE A 293 -9.43 12.53 -16.16
N HIS A 294 -10.33 13.14 -16.94
CA HIS A 294 -10.63 12.66 -18.29
C HIS A 294 -9.42 12.74 -19.21
N SER A 295 -8.66 13.82 -19.16
CA SER A 295 -7.45 13.98 -19.97
C SER A 295 -6.37 12.96 -19.56
N SER A 296 -6.19 12.73 -18.25
CA SER A 296 -5.28 11.71 -17.73
C SER A 296 -5.67 10.32 -18.24
N GLU A 297 -6.94 9.95 -18.13
CA GLU A 297 -7.44 8.65 -18.59
C GLU A 297 -7.34 8.48 -20.11
N PHE A 298 -7.59 9.55 -20.88
CA PHE A 298 -7.39 9.54 -22.33
C PHE A 298 -5.92 9.26 -22.70
N LEU A 299 -4.97 9.99 -22.08
CA LEU A 299 -3.54 9.79 -22.32
C LEU A 299 -3.08 8.41 -21.88
N ARG A 300 -3.59 7.91 -20.74
CA ARG A 300 -3.31 6.56 -20.27
C ARG A 300 -3.74 5.50 -21.29
N ARG A 301 -4.94 5.63 -21.87
CA ARG A 301 -5.40 4.73 -22.93
C ARG A 301 -4.58 4.87 -24.22
N ALA A 302 -4.24 6.10 -24.58
CA ALA A 302 -3.40 6.37 -25.73
C ALA A 302 -1.99 5.77 -25.59
N SER A 303 -1.44 5.70 -24.35
CA SER A 303 -0.12 5.14 -24.09
C SER A 303 0.01 3.66 -24.44
N VAL A 304 -1.10 2.91 -24.52
CA VAL A 304 -1.11 1.52 -25.00
C VAL A 304 -0.72 1.43 -26.49
N LYS A 305 -1.14 2.43 -27.30
CA LYS A 305 -0.82 2.51 -28.73
C LYS A 305 0.42 3.36 -29.00
N MET A 306 0.78 4.23 -28.08
CA MET A 306 1.89 5.18 -28.16
C MET A 306 2.82 5.00 -26.94
N PRO A 307 3.65 3.94 -26.89
CA PRO A 307 4.42 3.56 -25.68
C PRO A 307 5.34 4.66 -25.15
N TRP A 308 5.81 5.59 -26.00
CA TRP A 308 6.65 6.70 -25.56
C TRP A 308 5.94 7.62 -24.54
N LEU A 309 4.60 7.66 -24.51
CA LEU A 309 3.82 8.41 -23.51
C LEU A 309 4.08 7.93 -22.08
N VAL A 310 4.47 6.68 -21.88
CA VAL A 310 4.82 6.16 -20.57
C VAL A 310 5.98 6.94 -19.96
N ASN A 311 6.93 7.40 -20.78
CA ASN A 311 8.10 8.15 -20.30
C ASN A 311 7.74 9.54 -19.73
N VAL A 312 6.58 10.09 -20.05
CA VAL A 312 6.12 11.40 -19.56
C VAL A 312 4.88 11.31 -18.67
N ALA A 313 4.41 10.10 -18.36
CA ALA A 313 3.39 9.88 -17.34
C ALA A 313 3.94 10.26 -15.97
N ASP A 314 3.14 10.86 -15.10
CA ASP A 314 3.57 11.19 -13.73
C ASP A 314 3.68 9.96 -12.84
N SER A 315 2.86 8.97 -13.11
CA SER A 315 2.79 7.71 -12.38
C SER A 315 2.76 6.54 -13.35
N VAL A 316 3.50 5.49 -13.00
CA VAL A 316 3.60 4.26 -13.79
C VAL A 316 3.35 3.03 -12.92
N TYR A 317 2.82 1.97 -13.52
CA TYR A 317 2.82 0.64 -12.96
C TYR A 317 3.99 -0.19 -13.50
N LEU A 318 4.67 -0.86 -12.61
CA LEU A 318 5.60 -1.95 -12.89
C LEU A 318 4.84 -3.26 -12.65
N GLU A 319 4.62 -4.01 -13.70
CA GLU A 319 4.01 -5.34 -13.66
C GLU A 319 5.10 -6.37 -13.91
N SER A 320 5.33 -7.23 -12.91
CA SER A 320 6.36 -8.26 -12.96
C SER A 320 5.77 -9.64 -12.67
N ILE A 321 6.43 -10.67 -13.23
CA ILE A 321 6.20 -12.06 -12.86
C ILE A 321 7.39 -12.52 -12.03
N ASN A 322 7.13 -13.03 -10.83
CA ASN A 322 8.17 -13.45 -9.90
C ASN A 322 8.87 -14.70 -10.43
N ARG A 323 10.12 -14.57 -10.82
CA ARG A 323 10.97 -15.69 -11.26
C ARG A 323 11.85 -16.10 -10.08
N LYS A 324 11.33 -16.99 -9.26
CA LYS A 324 12.13 -17.72 -8.25
C LYS A 324 12.73 -18.95 -8.88
#